data_b3fb7f488747f9de2be9879279013a22
#
_entry.id   b3fb7f488747f9de2be9879279013a22
#
_cell.length_a   1.000
_cell.length_b   1.000
_cell.length_c   1.000
_cell.angle_alpha   90.00
_cell.angle_beta   90.00
_cell.angle_gamma   90.00
#
_symmetry.space_group_name_H-M   'P 1'
#
loop_
_entity.id
_entity.type
_entity.pdbx_description
1 polymer ?
#
loop_
_entity_poly.entity_id
_entity_poly.type
_entity_poly.pdbx_seq_one_letter_code
_entity_poly.pdbx_strand_id
1 'polypeptide(L)'
;RALVKEGLARIPASSWVGLRLLAEAVGYTGKAAEVAFRIAPRINAASRLGEAEKALRLLLTEDAAEAQALVGELHRLNARRQTLEEAMLRKLLPQADPEAKAIVLLDPEGHPGVMGIVASRILEATLRPVFLVAQGKGTVRSLAPISAVEALRSAEDLLLRYGGHKEAAGFAMDEAL
;
A
#
# COMPACT_ATOMS: atom_id res chain seq x y z
N ARG A 1 -8.66 -21.64 12.26
CA ARG A 1 -9.66 -20.65 12.76
C ARG A 1 -9.54 -20.41 14.28
N ALA A 2 -9.26 -21.45 15.12
CA ALA A 2 -9.13 -21.26 16.58
C ALA A 2 -8.00 -20.30 16.97
N LEU A 3 -6.79 -20.48 16.43
CA LEU A 3 -5.65 -19.60 16.67
C LEU A 3 -5.93 -18.14 16.31
N VAL A 4 -6.62 -17.88 15.16
CA VAL A 4 -6.97 -16.52 14.75
C VAL A 4 -7.94 -15.89 15.75
N LYS A 5 -8.98 -16.62 16.16
CA LYS A 5 -9.97 -16.14 17.15
C LYS A 5 -9.28 -15.78 18.47
N GLU A 6 -8.43 -16.68 18.95
CA GLU A 6 -7.69 -16.47 20.19
C GLU A 6 -6.70 -15.29 20.07
N GLY A 7 -5.95 -15.20 18.97
CA GLY A 7 -5.04 -14.09 18.72
C GLY A 7 -5.74 -12.74 18.68
N LEU A 8 -6.89 -12.65 18.00
CA LEU A 8 -7.69 -11.42 17.95
C LEU A 8 -8.18 -11.00 19.34
N ALA A 9 -8.64 -11.96 20.16
CA ALA A 9 -9.12 -11.67 21.51
C ALA A 9 -8.00 -11.16 22.45
N ARG A 10 -6.73 -11.52 22.18
CA ARG A 10 -5.57 -11.13 23.00
C ARG A 10 -5.01 -9.74 22.66
N ILE A 11 -5.33 -9.15 21.52
CA ILE A 11 -4.77 -7.85 21.10
C ILE A 11 -5.00 -6.76 22.17
N PRO A 12 -6.20 -6.57 22.76
CA PRO A 12 -6.44 -5.53 23.76
C PRO A 12 -5.66 -5.73 25.08
N ALA A 13 -5.27 -6.99 25.37
CA ALA A 13 -4.49 -7.36 26.54
C ALA A 13 -3.04 -7.72 26.21
N SER A 14 -2.55 -7.32 25.03
CA SER A 14 -1.20 -7.60 24.59
C SER A 14 -0.15 -7.00 25.55
N SER A 15 0.91 -7.75 25.83
CA SER A 15 2.09 -7.23 26.51
C SER A 15 2.86 -6.22 25.67
N TRP A 16 2.66 -6.23 24.34
CA TRP A 16 3.24 -5.24 23.42
C TRP A 16 2.48 -3.92 23.54
N VAL A 17 3.06 -2.99 24.28
CA VAL A 17 2.46 -1.69 24.63
C VAL A 17 1.99 -0.94 23.38
N GLY A 18 2.83 -0.85 22.35
CA GLY A 18 2.50 -0.15 21.11
C GLY A 18 1.33 -0.77 20.35
N LEU A 19 1.24 -2.11 20.28
CA LEU A 19 0.11 -2.78 19.64
C LEU A 19 -1.20 -2.52 20.38
N ARG A 20 -1.16 -2.59 21.73
CA ARG A 20 -2.32 -2.33 22.57
C ARG A 20 -2.84 -0.90 22.40
N LEU A 21 -1.95 0.11 22.50
CA LEU A 21 -2.31 1.52 22.34
C LEU A 21 -2.79 1.83 20.91
N LEU A 22 -2.19 1.24 19.89
CA LEU A 22 -2.67 1.39 18.52
C LEU A 22 -4.07 0.80 18.34
N ALA A 23 -4.33 -0.38 18.91
CA ALA A 23 -5.64 -1.02 18.88
C ALA A 23 -6.71 -0.19 19.59
N GLU A 24 -6.39 0.36 20.76
CA GLU A 24 -7.26 1.28 21.51
C GLU A 24 -7.58 2.53 20.69
N ALA A 25 -6.55 3.18 20.15
CA ALA A 25 -6.67 4.43 19.37
C ALA A 25 -7.54 4.27 18.10
N VAL A 26 -7.64 3.06 17.54
CA VAL A 26 -8.50 2.79 16.38
C VAL A 26 -9.88 2.22 16.75
N GLY A 27 -10.19 2.09 18.04
CA GLY A 27 -11.45 1.52 18.52
C GLY A 27 -11.60 0.05 18.13
N TYR A 28 -10.55 -0.74 18.37
CA TYR A 28 -10.55 -2.17 18.07
C TYR A 28 -11.51 -2.94 19.00
N THR A 29 -12.38 -3.80 18.42
CA THR A 29 -13.41 -4.57 19.15
C THR A 29 -13.26 -6.09 19.01
N GLY A 30 -12.16 -6.58 18.45
CA GLY A 30 -11.90 -8.03 18.31
C GLY A 30 -12.17 -8.61 16.93
N LYS A 31 -12.40 -7.79 15.91
CA LYS A 31 -12.73 -8.26 14.56
C LYS A 31 -11.51 -8.27 13.65
N ALA A 32 -11.34 -9.34 12.86
CA ALA A 32 -10.25 -9.44 11.88
C ALA A 32 -10.28 -8.29 10.85
N ALA A 33 -11.46 -7.85 10.43
CA ALA A 33 -11.63 -6.71 9.54
C ALA A 33 -11.03 -5.41 10.11
N GLU A 34 -11.09 -5.21 11.42
CA GLU A 34 -10.51 -4.03 12.06
C GLU A 34 -8.98 -4.06 12.04
N VAL A 35 -8.38 -5.25 12.17
CA VAL A 35 -6.94 -5.40 11.95
C VAL A 35 -6.58 -5.03 10.51
N ALA A 36 -7.30 -5.57 9.53
CA ALA A 36 -7.02 -5.34 8.11
C ALA A 36 -7.26 -3.89 7.67
N PHE A 37 -8.31 -3.23 8.18
CA PHE A 37 -8.75 -1.91 7.69
C PHE A 37 -8.46 -0.74 8.64
N ARG A 38 -8.08 -1.01 9.91
CA ARG A 38 -7.77 0.05 10.87
C ARG A 38 -6.34 -0.01 11.39
N ILE A 39 -5.83 -1.17 11.82
CA ILE A 39 -4.47 -1.30 12.39
C ILE A 39 -3.43 -1.36 11.26
N ALA A 40 -3.50 -2.36 10.39
CA ALA A 40 -2.50 -2.60 9.35
C ALA A 40 -2.28 -1.39 8.40
N PRO A 41 -3.29 -0.62 7.97
CA PRO A 41 -3.06 0.54 7.12
C PRO A 41 -2.18 1.61 7.75
N ARG A 42 -2.20 1.81 9.07
CA ARG A 42 -1.35 2.77 9.78
C ARG A 42 0.11 2.34 9.79
N ILE A 43 0.34 1.06 10.08
CA ILE A 43 1.68 0.46 10.03
C ILE A 43 2.24 0.53 8.60
N ASN A 44 1.45 0.13 7.61
CA ASN A 44 1.85 0.13 6.22
C ASN A 44 2.08 1.55 5.66
N ALA A 45 1.36 2.56 6.14
CA ALA A 45 1.55 3.95 5.73
C ALA A 45 2.95 4.46 6.07
N ALA A 46 3.50 4.09 7.23
CA ALA A 46 4.87 4.44 7.60
C ALA A 46 5.89 3.90 6.59
N SER A 47 5.79 2.63 6.21
CA SER A 47 6.67 2.04 5.19
C SER A 47 6.51 2.70 3.82
N ARG A 48 5.29 2.97 3.40
CA ARG A 48 4.99 3.60 2.09
C ARG A 48 5.53 5.02 1.97
N LEU A 49 5.62 5.75 3.08
CA LEU A 49 6.11 7.12 3.13
C LEU A 49 7.59 7.25 3.56
N GLY A 50 8.32 6.13 3.62
CA GLY A 50 9.75 6.13 3.93
C GLY A 50 10.09 6.20 5.42
N GLU A 51 9.11 6.00 6.31
CA GLU A 51 9.24 6.13 7.76
C GLU A 51 8.97 4.79 8.49
N ALA A 52 9.33 3.66 7.87
CA ALA A 52 9.07 2.31 8.40
C ALA A 52 9.60 2.09 9.83
N GLU A 53 10.69 2.74 10.20
CA GLU A 53 11.29 2.67 11.52
C GLU A 53 10.32 3.09 12.63
N LYS A 54 9.46 4.07 12.38
CA LYS A 54 8.45 4.51 13.37
C LYS A 54 7.46 3.40 13.69
N ALA A 55 7.03 2.64 12.69
CA ALA A 55 6.16 1.50 12.90
C ALA A 55 6.88 0.36 13.64
N LEU A 56 8.15 0.10 13.32
CA LEU A 56 8.97 -0.87 14.03
C LEU A 56 9.17 -0.47 15.50
N ARG A 57 9.55 0.78 15.76
CA ARG A 57 9.71 1.30 17.12
C ARG A 57 8.42 1.20 17.93
N LEU A 58 7.27 1.55 17.35
CA LEU A 58 5.98 1.37 18.01
C LEU A 58 5.75 -0.07 18.48
N LEU A 59 6.10 -1.05 17.65
CA LEU A 59 5.89 -2.46 17.99
C LEU A 59 6.90 -3.00 19.02
N LEU A 60 8.08 -2.38 19.14
CA LEU A 60 9.16 -2.84 20.01
C LEU A 60 9.27 -2.08 21.33
N THR A 61 8.77 -0.84 21.40
CA THR A 61 8.90 -0.03 22.63
C THR A 61 8.10 -0.60 23.81
N GLU A 62 8.69 -0.52 24.99
CA GLU A 62 8.05 -0.82 26.27
C GLU A 62 7.58 0.44 26.99
N ASP A 63 8.01 1.63 26.52
CA ASP A 63 7.62 2.93 27.07
C ASP A 63 6.24 3.35 26.52
N ALA A 64 5.29 3.52 27.42
CA ALA A 64 3.92 3.91 27.07
C ALA A 64 3.84 5.35 26.52
N ALA A 65 4.69 6.27 26.98
CA ALA A 65 4.70 7.64 26.50
C ALA A 65 5.25 7.72 25.06
N GLU A 66 6.34 7.00 24.79
CA GLU A 66 6.87 6.86 23.45
C GLU A 66 5.85 6.19 22.50
N ALA A 67 5.24 5.09 22.94
CA ALA A 67 4.23 4.39 22.17
C ALA A 67 3.04 5.29 21.81
N GLN A 68 2.55 6.10 22.76
CA GLN A 68 1.46 7.04 22.52
C GLN A 68 1.84 8.11 21.48
N ALA A 69 3.05 8.65 21.54
CA ALA A 69 3.55 9.59 20.55
C ALA A 69 3.64 8.96 19.15
N LEU A 70 4.19 7.75 19.05
CA LEU A 70 4.31 7.01 17.79
C LEU A 70 2.94 6.63 17.19
N VAL A 71 1.94 6.29 18.00
CA VAL A 71 0.55 6.10 17.55
C VAL A 71 0.05 7.36 16.86
N GLY A 72 0.24 8.54 17.46
CA GLY A 72 -0.13 9.82 16.87
C GLY A 72 0.57 10.08 15.53
N GLU A 73 1.86 9.72 15.42
CA GLU A 73 2.61 9.83 14.17
C GLU A 73 2.09 8.89 13.08
N LEU A 74 1.80 7.63 13.41
CA LEU A 74 1.24 6.69 12.46
C LEU A 74 -0.15 7.11 11.96
N HIS A 75 -0.96 7.74 12.80
CA HIS A 75 -2.23 8.34 12.37
C HIS A 75 -2.01 9.45 11.34
N ARG A 76 -1.05 10.36 11.57
CA ARG A 76 -0.71 11.45 10.63
C ARG A 76 -0.18 10.89 9.30
N LEU A 77 0.71 9.89 9.35
CA LEU A 77 1.24 9.22 8.16
C LEU A 77 0.13 8.54 7.36
N ASN A 78 -0.80 7.87 8.02
CA ASN A 78 -1.91 7.25 7.32
C ASN A 78 -2.85 8.28 6.67
N ALA A 79 -3.13 9.40 7.34
CA ALA A 79 -3.90 10.50 6.75
C ALA A 79 -3.18 11.10 5.54
N ARG A 80 -1.86 11.35 5.65
CA ARG A 80 -1.05 11.84 4.52
C ARG A 80 -1.06 10.85 3.35
N ARG A 81 -0.90 9.55 3.61
CA ARG A 81 -0.99 8.52 2.58
C ARG A 81 -2.33 8.56 1.86
N GLN A 82 -3.46 8.69 2.59
CA GLN A 82 -4.80 8.81 2.00
C GLN A 82 -4.93 10.04 1.11
N THR A 83 -4.45 11.20 1.56
CA THR A 83 -4.46 12.44 0.75
C THR A 83 -3.68 12.28 -0.55
N LEU A 84 -2.48 11.67 -0.49
CA LEU A 84 -1.67 11.42 -1.70
C LEU A 84 -2.35 10.43 -2.65
N GLU A 85 -2.95 9.37 -2.11
CA GLU A 85 -3.71 8.38 -2.88
C GLU A 85 -4.91 9.01 -3.59
N GLU A 86 -5.71 9.79 -2.87
CA GLU A 86 -6.90 10.45 -3.43
C GLU A 86 -6.54 11.50 -4.49
N ALA A 87 -5.49 12.28 -4.26
CA ALA A 87 -5.01 13.26 -5.24
C ALA A 87 -4.55 12.58 -6.53
N MET A 88 -3.72 11.53 -6.41
CA MET A 88 -3.23 10.78 -7.56
C MET A 88 -4.37 10.06 -8.31
N LEU A 89 -5.29 9.44 -7.59
CA LEU A 89 -6.44 8.77 -8.19
C LEU A 89 -7.34 9.77 -8.95
N ARG A 90 -7.64 10.91 -8.34
CA ARG A 90 -8.46 11.97 -8.97
C ARG A 90 -7.82 12.50 -10.26
N LYS A 91 -6.50 12.59 -10.31
CA LYS A 91 -5.73 13.01 -11.49
C LYS A 91 -5.75 11.95 -12.59
N LEU A 92 -5.59 10.67 -12.23
CA LEU A 92 -5.31 9.61 -13.18
C LEU A 92 -6.55 8.83 -13.66
N LEU A 93 -7.56 8.65 -12.80
CA LEU A 93 -8.74 7.86 -13.18
C LEU A 93 -9.47 8.40 -14.42
N PRO A 94 -9.63 9.73 -14.62
CA PRO A 94 -10.23 10.25 -15.85
C PRO A 94 -9.43 10.00 -17.13
N GLN A 95 -8.14 9.65 -17.02
CA GLN A 95 -7.27 9.33 -18.15
C GLN A 95 -7.30 7.84 -18.51
N ALA A 96 -7.92 7.03 -17.67
CA ALA A 96 -8.01 5.57 -17.86
C ALA A 96 -9.14 5.25 -18.85
N ASP A 97 -8.78 4.86 -20.07
CA ASP A 97 -9.75 4.41 -21.08
C ASP A 97 -10.17 2.96 -20.79
N PRO A 98 -11.44 2.69 -20.43
CA PRO A 98 -11.91 1.34 -20.14
C PRO A 98 -12.01 0.45 -21.39
N GLU A 99 -11.98 1.01 -22.59
CA GLU A 99 -11.98 0.25 -23.86
C GLU A 99 -10.57 -0.18 -24.27
N ALA A 100 -9.52 0.39 -23.69
CA ALA A 100 -8.14 -0.01 -23.95
C ALA A 100 -7.87 -1.43 -23.46
N LYS A 101 -6.99 -2.17 -24.15
CA LYS A 101 -6.57 -3.52 -23.73
C LYS A 101 -5.77 -3.50 -22.41
N ALA A 102 -5.02 -2.45 -22.19
CA ALA A 102 -4.29 -2.16 -20.97
C ALA A 102 -4.22 -0.64 -20.77
N ILE A 103 -4.17 -0.21 -19.52
CA ILE A 103 -4.09 1.19 -19.13
C ILE A 103 -2.65 1.48 -18.74
N VAL A 104 -2.03 2.43 -19.43
CA VAL A 104 -0.67 2.92 -19.12
C VAL A 104 -0.75 4.39 -18.71
N LEU A 105 -0.31 4.69 -17.49
CA LEU A 105 -0.41 6.03 -16.92
C LEU A 105 0.95 6.48 -16.39
N LEU A 106 1.23 7.76 -16.58
CA LEU A 106 2.43 8.41 -16.08
C LEU A 106 2.06 9.58 -15.16
N ASP A 107 2.61 9.60 -13.98
CA ASP A 107 2.52 10.72 -13.05
C ASP A 107 3.92 11.08 -12.51
N PRO A 108 4.67 11.95 -13.20
CA PRO A 108 6.05 12.31 -12.80
C PRO A 108 6.14 12.88 -11.38
N GLU A 109 5.08 13.56 -10.91
CA GLU A 109 5.01 14.13 -9.56
C GLU A 109 4.41 13.15 -8.54
N GLY A 110 3.93 12.00 -8.99
CA GLY A 110 3.27 11.00 -8.19
C GLY A 110 4.19 10.39 -7.13
N HIS A 111 3.64 10.09 -5.96
CA HIS A 111 4.42 9.47 -4.89
C HIS A 111 4.51 7.95 -5.08
N PRO A 112 5.72 7.35 -5.26
CA PRO A 112 5.87 5.92 -5.54
C PRO A 112 5.24 5.00 -4.51
N GLY A 113 5.20 5.39 -3.23
CA GLY A 113 4.64 4.59 -2.14
C GLY A 113 3.12 4.35 -2.23
N VAL A 114 2.37 5.15 -3.02
CA VAL A 114 0.93 4.99 -3.18
C VAL A 114 0.51 4.46 -4.54
N MET A 115 1.43 4.43 -5.53
CA MET A 115 1.12 3.97 -6.91
C MET A 115 0.40 2.61 -6.94
N GLY A 116 0.88 1.64 -6.15
CA GLY A 116 0.28 0.30 -6.15
C GLY A 116 -1.17 0.27 -5.67
N ILE A 117 -1.56 1.19 -4.76
CA ILE A 117 -2.94 1.31 -4.30
C ILE A 117 -3.78 1.97 -5.40
N VAL A 118 -3.29 3.05 -5.98
CA VAL A 118 -3.97 3.77 -7.06
C VAL A 118 -4.18 2.87 -8.28
N ALA A 119 -3.14 2.15 -8.71
CA ALA A 119 -3.25 1.19 -9.81
C ALA A 119 -4.29 0.09 -9.53
N SER A 120 -4.39 -0.41 -8.30
CA SER A 120 -5.44 -1.37 -7.92
C SER A 120 -6.84 -0.78 -8.04
N ARG A 121 -7.04 0.47 -7.57
CA ARG A 121 -8.34 1.14 -7.66
C ARG A 121 -8.75 1.45 -9.11
N ILE A 122 -7.80 1.80 -9.96
CA ILE A 122 -8.06 1.99 -11.40
C ILE A 122 -8.42 0.65 -12.06
N LEU A 123 -7.69 -0.43 -11.75
CA LEU A 123 -8.02 -1.77 -12.22
C LEU A 123 -9.42 -2.21 -11.79
N GLU A 124 -9.81 -1.98 -10.52
CA GLU A 124 -11.15 -2.29 -10.01
C GLU A 124 -12.24 -1.51 -10.76
N ALA A 125 -11.98 -0.26 -11.12
CA ALA A 125 -12.93 0.59 -11.84
C ALA A 125 -13.06 0.24 -13.33
N THR A 126 -11.98 -0.22 -13.96
CA THR A 126 -11.90 -0.42 -15.42
C THR A 126 -11.89 -1.87 -15.86
N LEU A 127 -11.56 -2.78 -14.93
CA LEU A 127 -11.33 -4.21 -15.20
C LEU A 127 -10.25 -4.45 -16.29
N ARG A 128 -9.25 -3.56 -16.37
CA ARG A 128 -8.12 -3.62 -17.31
C ARG A 128 -6.81 -3.69 -16.55
N PRO A 129 -5.79 -4.38 -17.07
CA PRO A 129 -4.43 -4.29 -16.51
C PRO A 129 -3.95 -2.85 -16.50
N VAL A 130 -3.34 -2.43 -15.38
CA VAL A 130 -2.88 -1.06 -15.16
C VAL A 130 -1.37 -1.04 -14.94
N PHE A 131 -0.68 -0.26 -15.75
CA PHE A 131 0.73 0.09 -15.64
C PHE A 131 0.81 1.55 -15.21
N LEU A 132 1.36 1.82 -14.04
CA LEU A 132 1.48 3.17 -13.49
C LEU A 132 2.93 3.47 -13.18
N VAL A 133 3.43 4.56 -13.74
CA VAL A 133 4.84 5.00 -13.60
C VAL A 133 4.90 6.34 -12.88
N ALA A 134 5.84 6.48 -11.96
CA ALA A 134 6.21 7.72 -11.29
C ALA A 134 7.68 7.70 -10.89
N GLN A 135 8.43 8.75 -11.18
CA GLN A 135 9.82 8.93 -10.75
C GLN A 135 10.71 7.70 -11.09
N GLY A 136 10.68 7.24 -12.33
CA GLY A 136 11.47 6.08 -12.80
C GLY A 136 11.08 4.73 -12.19
N LYS A 137 10.03 4.68 -11.37
CA LYS A 137 9.48 3.46 -10.78
C LYS A 137 8.12 3.16 -11.35
N GLY A 138 7.85 1.89 -11.60
CA GLY A 138 6.57 1.45 -12.11
C GLY A 138 5.93 0.35 -11.27
N THR A 139 4.63 0.29 -11.30
CA THR A 139 3.83 -0.80 -10.74
C THR A 139 2.84 -1.30 -11.76
N VAL A 140 2.62 -2.61 -11.75
CA VAL A 140 1.57 -3.26 -12.53
C VAL A 140 0.56 -3.88 -11.59
N ARG A 141 -0.70 -3.72 -11.93
CA ARG A 141 -1.81 -4.49 -11.36
C ARG A 141 -2.57 -5.15 -12.51
N SER A 142 -2.84 -6.42 -12.36
CA SER A 142 -3.46 -7.24 -13.42
C SER A 142 -4.48 -8.21 -12.85
N LEU A 143 -5.28 -8.78 -13.73
CA LEU A 143 -6.27 -9.81 -13.45
C LEU A 143 -6.16 -10.92 -14.49
N ALA A 144 -6.58 -12.12 -14.11
CA ALA A 144 -6.57 -13.26 -15.03
C ALA A 144 -7.38 -12.95 -16.32
N PRO A 145 -6.93 -13.41 -17.48
CA PRO A 145 -5.81 -14.33 -17.68
C PRO A 145 -4.43 -13.65 -17.86
N ILE A 146 -4.32 -12.33 -17.71
CA ILE A 146 -3.11 -11.57 -18.03
C ILE A 146 -2.17 -11.56 -16.82
N SER A 147 -0.92 -12.00 -17.02
CA SER A 147 0.12 -12.01 -15.98
C SER A 147 0.93 -10.71 -16.02
N ALA A 148 0.94 -9.96 -14.90
CA ALA A 148 1.72 -8.73 -14.76
C ALA A 148 3.22 -8.96 -14.98
N VAL A 149 3.79 -10.01 -14.42
CA VAL A 149 5.23 -10.27 -14.54
C VAL A 149 5.61 -10.73 -15.95
N GLU A 150 4.76 -11.51 -16.64
CA GLU A 150 5.02 -11.90 -18.03
C GLU A 150 4.91 -10.71 -18.99
N ALA A 151 3.96 -9.80 -18.73
CA ALA A 151 3.86 -8.57 -19.49
C ALA A 151 5.12 -7.69 -19.35
N LEU A 152 5.70 -7.60 -18.15
CA LEU A 152 6.98 -6.91 -17.96
C LEU A 152 8.14 -7.62 -18.64
N ARG A 153 8.16 -8.97 -18.62
CA ARG A 153 9.18 -9.76 -19.33
C ARG A 153 9.18 -9.48 -20.82
N SER A 154 8.03 -9.29 -21.45
CA SER A 154 7.95 -8.97 -22.87
C SER A 154 8.52 -7.60 -23.25
N ALA A 155 8.81 -6.74 -22.26
CA ALA A 155 9.38 -5.42 -22.41
C ALA A 155 10.71 -5.26 -21.64
N GLU A 156 11.39 -6.36 -21.32
CA GLU A 156 12.57 -6.34 -20.43
C GLU A 156 13.71 -5.44 -20.94
N ASP A 157 13.85 -5.31 -22.26
CA ASP A 157 14.87 -4.46 -22.89
C ASP A 157 14.69 -2.96 -22.55
N LEU A 158 13.51 -2.54 -22.10
CA LEU A 158 13.19 -1.17 -21.68
C LEU A 158 13.33 -0.96 -20.18
N LEU A 159 13.59 -2.02 -19.42
CA LEU A 159 13.52 -1.99 -17.97
C LEU A 159 14.90 -2.17 -17.34
N LEU A 160 15.22 -1.35 -16.36
CA LEU A 160 16.43 -1.52 -15.54
C LEU A 160 16.35 -2.75 -14.63
N ARG A 161 15.14 -3.03 -14.13
CA ARG A 161 14.81 -4.23 -13.34
C ARG A 161 13.30 -4.38 -13.24
N TYR A 162 12.85 -5.60 -13.09
CA TYR A 162 11.43 -5.91 -12.83
C TYR A 162 11.29 -7.17 -11.98
N GLY A 163 10.11 -7.38 -11.40
CA GLY A 163 9.77 -8.59 -10.65
C GLY A 163 8.39 -8.52 -10.04
N GLY A 164 7.88 -9.68 -9.64
CA GLY A 164 6.57 -9.77 -9.02
C GLY A 164 5.86 -11.09 -9.31
N HIS A 165 4.54 -11.04 -9.28
CA HIS A 165 3.63 -12.17 -9.46
C HIS A 165 2.65 -11.90 -10.61
N LYS A 166 1.71 -12.83 -10.81
CA LYS A 166 0.72 -12.73 -11.90
C LYS A 166 -0.19 -11.50 -11.75
N GLU A 167 -0.64 -11.22 -10.53
CA GLU A 167 -1.61 -10.15 -10.25
C GLU A 167 -0.95 -8.79 -9.98
N ALA A 168 0.32 -8.79 -9.55
CA ALA A 168 1.04 -7.57 -9.17
C ALA A 168 2.54 -7.70 -9.41
N ALA A 169 3.11 -6.70 -10.06
CA ALA A 169 4.53 -6.61 -10.32
C ALA A 169 5.02 -5.17 -10.17
N GLY A 170 6.33 -5.01 -10.02
CA GLY A 170 7.00 -3.73 -9.99
C GLY A 170 8.17 -3.70 -10.96
N PHE A 171 8.55 -2.52 -11.41
CA PHE A 171 9.69 -2.31 -12.29
C PHE A 171 10.36 -0.97 -12.05
N ALA A 172 11.56 -0.82 -12.57
CA ALA A 172 12.24 0.46 -12.69
C ALA A 172 12.68 0.65 -14.14
N MET A 173 12.61 1.87 -14.62
CA MET A 173 13.01 2.27 -15.96
C MET A 173 13.81 3.58 -15.90
N ASP A 174 14.48 3.93 -16.98
CA ASP A 174 15.11 5.24 -17.10
C ASP A 174 14.02 6.33 -17.21
N GLU A 175 14.18 7.42 -16.47
CA GLU A 175 13.24 8.56 -16.54
C GLU A 175 13.31 9.30 -17.89
N ALA A 176 14.36 9.06 -18.68
CA ALA A 176 14.52 9.65 -20.00
C ALA A 176 13.75 8.92 -21.11
N LEU A 177 13.18 7.75 -20.81
CA LEU A 177 12.33 6.97 -21.71
C LEU A 177 10.85 7.33 -21.49
#